data_c568e6e7239c445a22289696d785343c
#
_entry.id   c568e6e7239c445a22289696d785343c
#
_cell.length_a   1.000
_cell.length_b   1.000
_cell.length_c   1.000
_cell.angle_alpha   90.00
_cell.angle_beta   90.00
_cell.angle_gamma   90.00
#
_symmetry.space_group_name_H-M   'P 1'
#
loop_
_entity.id
_entity.type
_entity.pdbx_description
1 polymer ?
#
loop_
_entity_poly.entity_id
_entity_poly.type
_entity_poly.pdbx_seq_one_letter_code
_entity_poly.pdbx_strand_id
1 'polypeptide(L)' 'MKNYGAEIKSHRENLGISQLELSKRTGISHQNINRWESGTTLPNIAFCVKLADFYGVSLDELIGRENRS' A
#
# COMPACT_ATOMS: atom_id res chain seq x y z
N MET A 1 15.56 -8.41 1.90
CA MET A 1 14.21 -8.26 2.45
C MET A 1 13.42 -7.25 1.63
N LYS A 2 12.18 -7.57 1.33
CA LYS A 2 11.34 -6.68 0.54
C LYS A 2 11.01 -5.41 1.33
N ASN A 3 11.01 -4.29 0.63
CA ASN A 3 10.58 -3.01 1.20
C ASN A 3 9.10 -2.83 0.89
N TYR A 4 8.26 -3.16 1.85
CA TYR A 4 6.81 -3.10 1.66
C TYR A 4 6.34 -1.68 1.36
N GLY A 5 7.00 -0.68 1.95
CA GLY A 5 6.65 0.71 1.67
C GLY A 5 6.84 1.08 0.20
N ALA A 6 7.95 0.64 -0.37
CA ALA A 6 8.24 0.90 -1.78
C ALA A 6 7.22 0.21 -2.69
N GLU A 7 6.80 -1.00 -2.33
CA GLU A 7 5.80 -1.73 -3.10
C GLU A 7 4.43 -1.03 -3.03
N ILE A 8 4.02 -0.61 -1.84
CA ILE A 8 2.75 0.10 -1.64
C ILE A 8 2.77 1.40 -2.44
N LYS A 9 3.88 2.13 -2.37
CA LYS A 9 4.05 3.38 -3.12
C LYS A 9 3.97 3.13 -4.63
N SER A 10 4.58 2.05 -5.10
CA SER A 10 4.57 1.71 -6.52
C SER A 10 3.16 1.49 -7.04
N HIS A 11 2.33 0.78 -6.28
CA HIS A 11 0.92 0.58 -6.67
C HIS A 11 0.19 1.91 -6.79
N ARG A 12 0.44 2.82 -5.85
CA ARG A 12 -0.19 4.14 -5.89
C ARG A 12 0.27 4.93 -7.11
N GLU A 13 1.57 4.92 -7.36
CA GLU A 13 2.14 5.65 -8.48
C GLU A 13 1.66 5.11 -9.83
N ASN A 14 1.45 3.81 -9.91
CA ASN A 14 0.93 3.18 -11.12
C ASN A 14 -0.48 3.65 -11.45
N LEU A 15 -1.26 4.04 -10.43
CA LEU A 15 -2.58 4.63 -10.65
C LEU A 15 -2.49 6.12 -10.94
N GLY A 16 -1.33 6.74 -10.79
CA GLY A 16 -1.15 8.15 -11.04
C GLY A 16 -1.80 9.06 -10.01
N ILE A 17 -1.99 8.59 -8.78
CA ILE A 17 -2.62 9.38 -7.72
C ILE A 17 -1.63 9.75 -6.63
N SER A 18 -1.90 10.88 -5.96
CA SER A 18 -1.08 11.34 -4.84
C SER A 18 -1.44 10.60 -3.57
N GLN A 19 -0.59 10.74 -2.54
CA GLN A 19 -0.91 10.21 -1.21
C GLN A 19 -2.21 10.81 -0.68
N LEU A 20 -2.42 12.11 -0.90
CA LEU A 20 -3.62 12.77 -0.44
C LEU A 20 -4.87 12.22 -1.13
N GLU A 21 -4.78 11.98 -2.42
CA GLU A 21 -5.89 11.41 -3.17
C GLU A 21 -6.19 9.99 -2.68
N LEU A 22 -5.16 9.18 -2.44
CA LEU A 22 -5.35 7.84 -1.89
C LEU A 22 -6.05 7.91 -0.53
N SER A 23 -5.62 8.85 0.31
CA SER A 23 -6.24 9.06 1.61
C SER A 23 -7.73 9.35 1.47
N LYS A 24 -8.08 10.24 0.55
CA LYS A 24 -9.49 10.61 0.32
C LYS A 24 -10.32 9.43 -0.16
N ARG A 25 -9.76 8.62 -1.04
CA ARG A 25 -10.50 7.49 -1.63
C ARG A 25 -10.66 6.32 -0.68
N THR A 26 -9.69 6.10 0.19
CA THR A 26 -9.70 4.95 1.07
C THR A 26 -10.16 5.26 2.48
N GLY A 27 -10.13 6.53 2.86
CA GLY A 27 -10.40 6.93 4.25
C GLY A 27 -9.23 6.66 5.18
N ILE A 28 -8.08 6.26 4.64
CA ILE A 28 -6.89 6.02 5.44
C ILE A 28 -6.18 7.36 5.66
N SER A 29 -5.68 7.58 6.88
CA SER A 29 -4.97 8.81 7.21
C SER A 29 -3.77 9.03 6.29
N HIS A 30 -3.62 10.27 5.80
CA HIS A 30 -2.46 10.64 4.98
C HIS A 30 -1.15 10.39 5.72
N GLN A 31 -1.12 10.64 7.04
CA GLN A 31 0.07 10.39 7.84
C GLN A 31 0.46 8.91 7.82
N ASN A 32 -0.52 8.04 7.93
CA ASN A 32 -0.27 6.59 7.88
C ASN A 32 0.28 6.18 6.53
N ILE A 33 -0.31 6.67 5.45
CA ILE A 33 0.16 6.35 4.09
C ILE A 33 1.62 6.79 3.94
N ASN A 34 1.92 8.00 4.37
CA ASN A 34 3.28 8.52 4.28
C ASN A 34 4.27 7.68 5.09
N ARG A 35 3.91 7.29 6.31
CA ARG A 35 4.76 6.46 7.16
C ARG A 35 5.04 5.09 6.56
N TRP A 36 4.01 4.49 5.97
CA TRP A 36 4.17 3.17 5.33
C TRP A 36 5.07 3.27 4.10
N GLU A 37 4.84 4.27 3.26
CA GLU A 37 5.62 4.43 2.03
C GLU A 37 7.07 4.82 2.31
N SER A 38 7.32 5.53 3.40
CA SER A 38 8.69 5.89 3.79
C SER A 38 9.42 4.77 4.52
N GLY A 39 8.70 3.72 4.90
CA GLY A 39 9.28 2.60 5.65
C GLY A 39 9.39 2.84 7.14
N THR A 40 8.80 3.93 7.65
CA THR A 40 8.85 4.24 9.08
C THR A 40 8.05 3.23 9.90
N THR A 41 6.87 2.84 9.41
CA THR A 41 6.04 1.83 10.03
C THR A 41 5.44 0.93 8.96
N LEU A 42 4.90 -0.20 9.37
CA LEU A 42 4.21 -1.13 8.47
C LEU A 42 2.71 -1.05 8.73
N PRO A 43 1.88 -1.18 7.69
CA PRO A 43 0.43 -1.26 7.90
C PRO A 43 0.09 -2.60 8.56
N ASN A 44 -0.95 -2.59 9.41
CA ASN A 44 -1.46 -3.85 9.94
C ASN A 44 -2.24 -4.60 8.85
N ILE A 45 -2.66 -5.83 9.18
CA ILE A 45 -3.30 -6.67 8.17
C ILE A 45 -4.62 -6.07 7.68
N ALA A 46 -5.37 -5.39 8.54
CA ALA A 46 -6.64 -4.78 8.14
C ALA A 46 -6.42 -3.68 7.09
N PHE A 47 -5.39 -2.86 7.28
CA PHE A 47 -5.04 -1.83 6.29
C PHE A 47 -4.49 -2.46 5.01
N CYS A 48 -3.73 -3.55 5.13
CA CYS A 48 -3.23 -4.25 3.95
C CYS A 48 -4.38 -4.77 3.09
N VAL A 49 -5.38 -5.37 3.72
CA VAL A 49 -6.57 -5.85 3.01
C VAL A 49 -7.27 -4.70 2.30
N LYS A 50 -7.42 -3.57 3.00
CA LYS A 50 -8.08 -2.39 2.43
C LYS A 50 -7.34 -1.87 1.21
N LEU A 51 -6.03 -1.79 1.29
CA LEU A 51 -5.22 -1.32 0.17
C LEU A 51 -5.25 -2.33 -0.99
N ALA A 52 -5.14 -3.61 -0.69
CA ALA A 52 -5.20 -4.64 -1.72
C ALA A 52 -6.52 -4.60 -2.46
N ASP A 53 -7.63 -4.46 -1.73
CA ASP A 53 -8.95 -4.34 -2.33
C ASP A 53 -9.06 -3.09 -3.20
N PHE A 54 -8.53 -1.98 -2.71
CA PHE A 54 -8.57 -0.71 -3.47
C PHE A 54 -7.80 -0.83 -4.78
N TYR A 55 -6.62 -1.43 -4.73
CA TYR A 55 -5.78 -1.59 -5.92
C TYR A 55 -6.21 -2.77 -6.80
N GLY A 56 -7.09 -3.63 -6.30
CA GLY A 56 -7.53 -4.80 -7.06
C GLY A 56 -6.46 -5.86 -7.19
N VAL A 57 -5.63 -6.02 -6.17
CA VAL A 57 -4.53 -7.00 -6.17
C VAL A 57 -4.64 -7.90 -4.94
N SER A 58 -3.91 -9.00 -4.95
CA SER A 58 -3.81 -9.87 -3.78
C SER A 58 -2.91 -9.24 -2.72
N LEU A 59 -2.96 -9.76 -1.50
CA LEU A 59 -2.05 -9.32 -0.46
C LEU A 59 -0.59 -9.56 -0.85
N ASP A 60 -0.30 -10.70 -1.48
CA ASP A 60 1.05 -11.00 -1.92
C ASP A 60 1.53 -9.99 -2.96
N GLU A 61 0.67 -9.62 -3.90
CA GLU A 61 0.99 -8.60 -4.91
C GLU A 61 1.19 -7.23 -4.28
N LEU A 62 0.37 -6.90 -3.28
CA LEU A 62 0.45 -5.61 -2.62
C LEU A 62 1.83 -5.38 -2.02
N ILE A 63 2.38 -6.39 -1.34
CA ILE A 63 3.66 -6.26 -0.64
C ILE A 63 4.84 -6.75 -1.48
N GLY A 64 4.59 -7.15 -2.72
CA GLY A 64 5.65 -7.58 -3.62
C GLY A 64 6.19 -8.96 -3.32
N ARG A 65 5.47 -9.77 -2.56
CA ARG A 65 5.89 -11.13 -2.26
C ARG A 65 5.56 -12.05 -3.42
N GLU A 66 6.55 -12.82 -3.85
CA GLU A 66 6.29 -13.81 -4.87
C GLU A 66 5.44 -14.93 -4.33
N ASN A 67 4.36 -15.24 -5.04
CA ASN A 67 3.49 -16.33 -4.69
C ASN A 67 3.95 -17.58 -5.44
N ARG A 68 4.73 -18.41 -4.76
CA ARG A 68 5.20 -19.65 -5.32
C ARG A 68 4.37 -20.80 -4.81
N SER A 69 3.78 -21.48 -5.71
CA SER A 69 3.04 -22.70 -5.39
C SER A 69 3.98 -23.89 -5.36
#